data_c989a57c57053e3e5d1a3db34890d954
#
_entry.id   c989a57c57053e3e5d1a3db34890d954
#
_cell.length_a   1.000
_cell.length_b   1.000
_cell.length_c   1.000
_cell.angle_alpha   90.00
_cell.angle_beta   90.00
_cell.angle_gamma   90.00
#
_symmetry.space_group_name_H-M   'P 1'
#
loop_
_entity.id
_entity.type
_entity.pdbx_description
1 polymer ?
#
loop_
_entity_poly.entity_id
_entity_poly.type
_entity_poly.pdbx_seq_one_letter_code
_entity_poly.pdbx_strand_id
1 'polypeptide(L)'
;MASSSILIPPILTRRNLLLSTTIATVTPPPPPKPPSPDITITDRVFLDFSLCPTYFRSDPSATLSSTTPCSDSTPLGRVVLGLYGRHVPITVSTFKRMCTSSSTSYKNTPVHKIFPGQYFLAGRQGGGRRDTAEVGYSLRDLPRNTDVVNSKAFLLPHARAGVVSLCLSENDDDDDIRLDPDYRNVEFLITTGPGPSPQLDGGNIVFGTVLE
;
A
#
# COMPACT_ATOMS: atom_id res chain seq x y z
N MET A 1 89.55 -40.15 38.68
CA MET A 1 88.21 -40.20 38.08
C MET A 1 87.37 -39.28 38.91
N ALA A 2 87.11 -38.08 38.44
CA ALA A 2 86.47 -37.03 39.17
C ALA A 2 85.00 -36.94 38.70
N SER A 3 84.04 -37.12 39.63
CA SER A 3 82.59 -36.88 39.38
C SER A 3 82.24 -35.49 39.84
N SER A 4 81.87 -34.69 38.91
CA SER A 4 81.34 -33.33 39.14
C SER A 4 79.82 -33.41 39.38
N SER A 5 79.36 -32.97 40.53
CA SER A 5 77.94 -32.82 40.86
C SER A 5 77.55 -31.41 40.57
N ILE A 6 76.55 -31.25 39.68
CA ILE A 6 75.95 -29.96 39.28
C ILE A 6 74.79 -29.69 40.23
N LEU A 7 74.89 -28.61 40.99
CA LEU A 7 73.79 -28.05 41.83
C LEU A 7 72.87 -27.19 40.96
N ILE A 8 71.59 -27.58 40.94
CA ILE A 8 70.54 -26.80 40.24
C ILE A 8 69.88 -25.88 41.30
N PRO A 9 69.77 -24.56 41.05
CA PRO A 9 69.10 -23.63 41.96
C PRO A 9 67.57 -23.76 41.88
N PRO A 10 66.83 -23.44 42.97
CA PRO A 10 65.37 -23.56 43.01
C PRO A 10 64.71 -22.46 42.14
N ILE A 11 63.76 -22.88 41.30
CA ILE A 11 62.93 -22.04 40.46
C ILE A 11 61.93 -21.31 41.35
N LEU A 12 62.02 -19.99 41.47
CA LEU A 12 61.01 -19.11 42.06
C LEU A 12 59.75 -19.11 41.21
N THR A 13 58.68 -19.70 41.73
CA THR A 13 57.35 -19.69 41.16
C THR A 13 56.73 -18.31 41.35
N ARG A 14 56.65 -17.51 40.27
CA ARG A 14 55.87 -16.28 40.25
C ARG A 14 54.39 -16.66 40.30
N ARG A 15 53.72 -16.36 41.41
CA ARG A 15 52.24 -16.36 41.49
C ARG A 15 51.76 -15.23 40.64
N ASN A 16 51.19 -15.55 39.48
CA ASN A 16 50.42 -14.61 38.65
C ASN A 16 49.10 -14.32 39.39
N LEU A 17 49.02 -13.13 39.99
CA LEU A 17 47.74 -12.56 40.43
C LEU A 17 46.95 -12.16 39.17
N LEU A 18 45.98 -12.97 38.75
CA LEU A 18 45.01 -12.62 37.76
C LEU A 18 44.00 -11.63 38.41
N LEU A 19 44.21 -10.35 38.21
CA LEU A 19 43.20 -9.32 38.46
C LEU A 19 42.10 -9.49 37.40
N SER A 20 41.01 -10.15 37.78
CA SER A 20 39.80 -10.21 36.96
C SER A 20 39.13 -8.84 36.97
N THR A 21 39.43 -7.98 36.01
CA THR A 21 38.64 -6.78 35.73
C THR A 21 37.36 -7.22 35.05
N THR A 22 36.24 -7.26 35.77
CA THR A 22 34.92 -7.39 35.20
C THR A 22 34.60 -6.10 34.46
N ILE A 23 34.77 -6.12 33.12
CA ILE A 23 34.28 -5.06 32.24
C ILE A 23 32.76 -5.25 32.20
N ALA A 24 32.03 -4.38 32.90
CA ALA A 24 30.59 -4.27 32.75
C ALA A 24 30.33 -3.77 31.32
N THR A 25 29.96 -4.69 30.44
CA THR A 25 29.47 -4.32 29.10
C THR A 25 28.14 -3.61 29.25
N VAL A 26 28.17 -2.26 29.22
CA VAL A 26 26.96 -1.44 29.10
C VAL A 26 26.42 -1.72 27.71
N THR A 27 25.44 -2.61 27.61
CA THR A 27 24.66 -2.77 26.35
C THR A 27 23.96 -1.45 26.06
N PRO A 28 24.19 -0.85 24.88
CA PRO A 28 23.46 0.36 24.52
C PRO A 28 21.95 0.06 24.52
N PRO A 29 21.11 1.02 24.93
CA PRO A 29 19.66 0.84 24.89
C PRO A 29 19.24 0.48 23.45
N PRO A 30 18.26 -0.43 23.27
CA PRO A 30 17.77 -0.79 21.95
C PRO A 30 17.27 0.48 21.24
N PRO A 31 17.50 0.61 19.91
CA PRO A 31 17.04 1.75 19.17
C PRO A 31 15.52 1.89 19.35
N PRO A 32 15.00 3.13 19.41
CA PRO A 32 13.57 3.36 19.55
C PRO A 32 12.83 2.67 18.41
N LYS A 33 11.83 1.87 18.75
CA LYS A 33 10.98 1.19 17.78
C LYS A 33 10.35 2.24 16.86
N PRO A 34 10.41 2.09 15.52
CA PRO A 34 9.79 3.03 14.61
C PRO A 34 8.30 3.16 14.97
N PRO A 35 7.73 4.37 14.89
CA PRO A 35 6.33 4.58 15.20
C PRO A 35 5.46 3.68 14.31
N SER A 36 4.57 2.92 14.93
CA SER A 36 3.60 2.11 14.20
C SER A 36 2.62 3.02 13.43
N PRO A 37 2.18 2.63 12.23
CA PRO A 37 1.21 3.41 11.47
C PRO A 37 -0.11 3.56 12.23
N ASP A 38 -0.73 4.74 12.13
CA ASP A 38 -2.00 5.03 12.79
C ASP A 38 -3.17 4.53 11.93
N ILE A 39 -3.70 3.36 12.27
CA ILE A 39 -4.83 2.71 11.59
C ILE A 39 -6.20 3.12 12.18
N THR A 40 -6.27 4.24 12.89
CA THR A 40 -7.54 4.75 13.40
C THR A 40 -8.45 5.11 12.22
N ILE A 41 -9.67 4.58 12.22
CA ILE A 41 -10.69 4.93 11.23
C ILE A 41 -11.18 6.34 11.52
N THR A 42 -10.91 7.26 10.62
CA THR A 42 -11.32 8.66 10.70
C THR A 42 -12.61 8.93 9.96
N ASP A 43 -12.87 8.17 8.90
CA ASP A 43 -13.99 8.37 7.99
C ASP A 43 -14.58 7.03 7.56
N ARG A 44 -15.85 7.06 7.17
CA ARG A 44 -16.53 5.93 6.56
C ARG A 44 -17.18 6.35 5.27
N VAL A 45 -17.04 5.51 4.25
CA VAL A 45 -17.71 5.67 2.95
C VAL A 45 -18.33 4.35 2.55
N PHE A 46 -19.26 4.39 1.60
CA PHE A 46 -19.82 3.17 1.02
C PHE A 46 -19.67 3.19 -0.51
N LEU A 47 -19.56 2.02 -1.07
CA LEU A 47 -19.56 1.78 -2.51
C LEU A 47 -20.67 0.78 -2.83
N ASP A 48 -21.56 1.14 -3.76
CA ASP A 48 -22.57 0.23 -4.30
C ASP A 48 -22.03 -0.41 -5.58
N PHE A 49 -22.06 -1.73 -5.62
CA PHE A 49 -21.64 -2.52 -6.77
C PHE A 49 -22.86 -3.06 -7.51
N SER A 50 -22.78 -3.06 -8.83
CA SER A 50 -23.80 -3.64 -9.69
C SER A 50 -23.17 -4.43 -10.82
N LEU A 51 -23.87 -5.43 -11.31
CA LEU A 51 -23.52 -6.19 -12.51
C LEU A 51 -24.15 -5.53 -13.72
N CYS A 52 -23.35 -5.29 -14.75
CA CYS A 52 -23.82 -4.79 -16.04
C CYS A 52 -23.67 -5.91 -17.10
N PRO A 53 -24.74 -6.62 -17.48
CA PRO A 53 -24.67 -7.75 -18.43
C PRO A 53 -24.25 -7.32 -19.83
N THR A 54 -24.49 -6.07 -20.18
CA THR A 54 -24.27 -5.52 -21.54
C THR A 54 -22.95 -4.77 -21.71
N TYR A 55 -22.16 -4.63 -20.65
CA TYR A 55 -20.92 -3.82 -20.66
C TYR A 55 -19.92 -4.23 -21.77
N PHE A 56 -19.82 -5.52 -22.09
CA PHE A 56 -18.94 -6.03 -23.14
C PHE A 56 -19.62 -6.27 -24.49
N ARG A 57 -20.90 -5.97 -24.61
CA ARG A 57 -21.57 -6.04 -25.90
C ARG A 57 -21.24 -4.76 -26.65
N SER A 58 -20.33 -4.88 -27.63
CA SER A 58 -20.10 -3.85 -28.62
C SER A 58 -21.37 -3.68 -29.46
N ASP A 59 -22.18 -2.69 -29.14
CA ASP A 59 -23.19 -2.22 -30.07
C ASP A 59 -22.45 -1.62 -31.25
N PRO A 60 -22.62 -2.13 -32.48
CA PRO A 60 -21.93 -1.59 -33.67
C PRO A 60 -22.32 -0.16 -34.02
N SER A 61 -23.33 0.40 -33.34
CA SER A 61 -23.77 1.77 -33.47
C SER A 61 -23.33 2.72 -32.37
N ALA A 62 -22.67 2.21 -31.30
CA ALA A 62 -22.15 3.03 -30.23
C ALA A 62 -20.84 3.65 -30.67
N THR A 63 -20.82 4.92 -30.93
CA THR A 63 -19.59 5.73 -31.01
C THR A 63 -18.81 5.58 -29.71
N LEU A 64 -17.51 5.35 -29.82
CA LEU A 64 -16.52 4.99 -28.79
C LEU A 64 -16.38 5.95 -27.59
N SER A 65 -17.31 6.86 -27.34
CA SER A 65 -17.21 7.93 -26.34
C SER A 65 -18.27 7.93 -25.25
N SER A 66 -19.11 6.90 -25.15
CA SER A 66 -20.18 6.95 -24.15
C SER A 66 -19.92 6.02 -22.98
N THR A 67 -19.50 6.58 -21.86
CA THR A 67 -19.81 6.10 -20.51
C THR A 67 -21.33 6.13 -20.29
N THR A 68 -22.10 5.45 -21.14
CA THR A 68 -23.53 5.30 -20.92
C THR A 68 -23.72 4.43 -19.68
N PRO A 69 -24.45 4.92 -18.67
CA PRO A 69 -24.80 4.08 -17.53
C PRO A 69 -25.51 2.85 -18.06
N CYS A 70 -25.15 1.68 -17.52
CA CYS A 70 -25.77 0.43 -17.87
C CYS A 70 -27.27 0.49 -17.51
N SER A 71 -28.16 0.45 -18.51
CA SER A 71 -29.60 0.50 -18.29
C SER A 71 -30.14 -0.75 -17.57
N ASP A 72 -29.44 -1.88 -17.74
CA ASP A 72 -29.87 -3.20 -17.27
C ASP A 72 -29.05 -3.68 -16.07
N SER A 73 -28.51 -2.72 -15.28
CA SER A 73 -27.66 -3.06 -14.14
C SER A 73 -28.44 -3.76 -13.02
N THR A 74 -27.89 -4.86 -12.53
CA THR A 74 -28.43 -5.59 -11.38
C THR A 74 -27.60 -5.25 -10.14
N PRO A 75 -28.20 -4.73 -9.04
CA PRO A 75 -27.47 -4.47 -7.81
C PRO A 75 -26.89 -5.75 -7.23
N LEU A 76 -25.59 -5.74 -6.89
CA LEU A 76 -24.90 -6.83 -6.19
C LEU A 76 -24.88 -6.62 -4.69
N GLY A 77 -24.67 -5.37 -4.25
CA GLY A 77 -24.62 -5.03 -2.85
C GLY A 77 -23.82 -3.78 -2.55
N ARG A 78 -23.73 -3.48 -1.26
CA ARG A 78 -23.00 -2.36 -0.69
C ARG A 78 -21.83 -2.84 0.12
N VAL A 79 -20.71 -2.15 0.00
CA VAL A 79 -19.49 -2.37 0.81
C VAL A 79 -19.22 -1.08 1.58
N VAL A 80 -19.07 -1.18 2.89
CA VAL A 80 -18.71 -0.05 3.76
C VAL A 80 -17.22 -0.10 4.05
N LEU A 81 -16.52 1.01 3.82
CA LEU A 81 -15.09 1.17 3.99
C LEU A 81 -14.79 2.09 5.17
N GLY A 82 -13.87 1.67 6.03
CA GLY A 82 -13.25 2.52 7.04
C GLY A 82 -11.90 3.04 6.53
N LEU A 83 -11.66 4.35 6.64
CA LEU A 83 -10.50 5.02 6.06
C LEU A 83 -9.52 5.50 7.13
N TYR A 84 -8.23 5.43 6.86
CA TYR A 84 -7.11 5.76 7.75
C TYR A 84 -6.57 7.16 7.47
N GLY A 85 -7.40 8.20 7.66
CA GLY A 85 -7.05 9.56 7.30
C GLY A 85 -5.90 10.17 8.11
N ARG A 86 -5.52 9.59 9.26
CA ARG A 86 -4.32 10.01 10.00
C ARG A 86 -3.04 9.42 9.43
N HIS A 87 -3.15 8.27 8.80
CA HIS A 87 -2.00 7.59 8.19
C HIS A 87 -1.65 8.21 6.84
N VAL A 88 -2.64 8.38 5.96
CA VAL A 88 -2.47 8.87 4.58
C VAL A 88 -3.56 9.90 4.24
N PRO A 89 -3.42 11.13 4.75
CA PRO A 89 -4.48 12.13 4.72
C PRO A 89 -4.86 12.59 3.31
N ILE A 90 -3.89 12.73 2.41
CA ILE A 90 -4.15 13.20 1.05
C ILE A 90 -4.84 12.12 0.23
N THR A 91 -4.37 10.88 0.32
CA THR A 91 -4.99 9.72 -0.35
C THR A 91 -6.43 9.54 0.10
N VAL A 92 -6.72 9.60 1.41
CA VAL A 92 -8.08 9.50 1.94
C VAL A 92 -8.95 10.67 1.51
N SER A 93 -8.43 11.90 1.53
CA SER A 93 -9.15 13.09 1.07
C SER A 93 -9.53 12.97 -0.40
N THR A 94 -8.59 12.55 -1.25
CA THR A 94 -8.82 12.32 -2.67
C THR A 94 -9.88 11.24 -2.90
N PHE A 95 -9.76 10.11 -2.21
CA PHE A 95 -10.73 9.01 -2.32
C PHE A 95 -12.14 9.45 -1.92
N LYS A 96 -12.31 10.17 -0.81
CA LYS A 96 -13.60 10.73 -0.38
C LYS A 96 -14.18 11.67 -1.43
N ARG A 97 -13.34 12.54 -2.00
CA ARG A 97 -13.77 13.46 -3.05
C ARG A 97 -14.28 12.70 -4.28
N MET A 98 -13.59 11.62 -4.68
CA MET A 98 -14.02 10.75 -5.77
C MET A 98 -15.33 10.01 -5.46
N CYS A 99 -15.64 9.73 -4.20
CA CYS A 99 -16.92 9.15 -3.80
C CYS A 99 -18.09 10.14 -3.86
N THR A 100 -17.84 11.44 -3.67
CA THR A 100 -18.90 12.45 -3.46
C THR A 100 -19.05 13.45 -4.60
N SER A 101 -18.06 13.59 -5.48
CA SER A 101 -18.08 14.56 -6.56
C SER A 101 -19.15 14.23 -7.61
N SER A 102 -19.75 15.27 -8.20
CA SER A 102 -20.70 15.13 -9.29
C SER A 102 -20.01 15.11 -10.68
N SER A 103 -18.83 15.71 -10.80
CA SER A 103 -18.12 15.87 -12.07
C SER A 103 -17.11 14.77 -12.34
N THR A 104 -16.38 14.37 -11.31
CA THR A 104 -15.38 13.30 -11.39
C THR A 104 -15.59 12.38 -10.21
N SER A 105 -16.09 11.20 -10.44
CA SER A 105 -16.43 10.28 -9.36
C SER A 105 -16.25 8.82 -9.76
N TYR A 106 -16.24 7.95 -8.77
CA TYR A 106 -16.30 6.51 -8.99
C TYR A 106 -17.65 6.01 -9.51
N LYS A 107 -18.65 6.88 -9.60
CA LYS A 107 -19.97 6.51 -10.12
C LYS A 107 -19.85 6.00 -11.55
N ASN A 108 -20.42 4.84 -11.80
CA ASN A 108 -20.42 4.15 -13.10
C ASN A 108 -19.02 3.77 -13.63
N THR A 109 -17.99 3.78 -12.78
CA THR A 109 -16.68 3.25 -13.18
C THR A 109 -16.69 1.72 -13.07
N PRO A 110 -16.05 1.00 -14.00
CA PRO A 110 -16.00 -0.45 -13.96
C PRO A 110 -15.01 -0.97 -12.92
N VAL A 111 -15.28 -2.18 -12.42
CA VAL A 111 -14.24 -3.05 -11.91
C VAL A 111 -13.53 -3.62 -13.15
N HIS A 112 -12.36 -3.09 -13.47
CA HIS A 112 -11.72 -3.34 -14.77
C HIS A 112 -10.76 -4.53 -14.75
N LYS A 113 -10.34 -4.96 -13.57
CA LYS A 113 -9.42 -6.09 -13.42
C LYS A 113 -9.79 -6.90 -12.18
N ILE A 114 -9.88 -8.20 -12.30
CA ILE A 114 -10.21 -9.12 -11.20
C ILE A 114 -9.19 -10.25 -11.19
N PHE A 115 -8.53 -10.45 -10.06
CA PHE A 115 -7.68 -11.59 -9.77
C PHE A 115 -8.42 -12.48 -8.77
N PRO A 116 -9.04 -13.58 -9.25
CA PRO A 116 -9.88 -14.43 -8.42
C PRO A 116 -9.15 -14.94 -7.17
N GLY A 117 -9.77 -14.76 -6.01
CA GLY A 117 -9.19 -15.18 -4.73
C GLY A 117 -8.01 -14.33 -4.23
N GLN A 118 -7.74 -13.19 -4.86
CA GLN A 118 -6.68 -12.27 -4.45
C GLN A 118 -7.20 -10.86 -4.22
N TYR A 119 -7.53 -10.13 -5.29
CA TYR A 119 -7.99 -8.75 -5.25
C TYR A 119 -8.69 -8.35 -6.55
N PHE A 120 -9.32 -7.19 -6.54
CA PHE A 120 -9.81 -6.55 -7.76
C PHE A 120 -9.42 -5.07 -7.80
N LEU A 121 -9.40 -4.51 -9.02
CA LEU A 121 -9.10 -3.11 -9.27
C LEU A 121 -10.33 -2.38 -9.81
N ALA A 122 -10.53 -1.17 -9.31
CA ALA A 122 -11.63 -0.30 -9.71
C ALA A 122 -11.20 1.18 -9.67
N GLY A 123 -12.09 2.03 -10.18
CA GLY A 123 -11.91 3.49 -10.07
C GLY A 123 -11.09 4.13 -11.18
N ARG A 124 -10.72 3.38 -12.22
CA ARG A 124 -10.03 3.94 -13.39
C ARG A 124 -10.87 5.04 -14.02
N GLN A 125 -10.26 6.20 -14.23
CA GLN A 125 -10.86 7.33 -14.91
C GLN A 125 -10.33 7.40 -16.34
N GLY A 126 -11.23 7.61 -17.32
CA GLY A 126 -10.88 7.62 -18.73
C GLY A 126 -10.98 6.25 -19.41
N GLY A 127 -11.55 6.20 -20.58
CA GLY A 127 -11.68 4.99 -21.39
C GLY A 127 -10.44 4.78 -22.26
N GLY A 128 -9.61 3.83 -21.88
CA GLY A 128 -8.72 3.14 -22.82
C GLY A 128 -7.33 3.73 -23.03
N ARG A 129 -6.39 2.81 -22.96
CA ARG A 129 -5.09 2.75 -23.64
C ARG A 129 -4.27 4.04 -23.66
N ARG A 130 -3.29 4.13 -22.77
CA ARG A 130 -2.01 4.89 -22.91
C ARG A 130 -2.03 6.29 -23.52
N ASP A 131 -3.07 7.06 -23.36
CA ASP A 131 -2.96 8.48 -23.65
C ASP A 131 -2.64 9.24 -22.37
N THR A 132 -1.35 9.31 -22.10
CA THR A 132 -0.72 10.10 -21.03
C THR A 132 -1.02 11.61 -21.15
N ALA A 133 -1.77 12.02 -22.16
CA ALA A 133 -2.11 13.42 -22.42
C ALA A 133 -3.48 13.85 -21.89
N GLU A 134 -4.37 12.92 -21.51
CA GLU A 134 -5.70 13.26 -21.00
C GLU A 134 -6.01 12.59 -19.66
N VAL A 135 -5.20 12.84 -18.66
CA VAL A 135 -5.75 12.95 -17.30
C VAL A 135 -6.82 14.02 -17.42
N GLY A 136 -8.09 13.60 -17.46
CA GLY A 136 -9.20 14.52 -17.76
C GLY A 136 -9.06 15.77 -16.90
N TYR A 137 -9.34 16.93 -17.46
CA TYR A 137 -9.23 18.24 -16.75
C TYR A 137 -9.79 18.19 -15.34
N SER A 138 -10.73 17.30 -15.10
CA SER A 138 -11.39 17.00 -13.84
C SER A 138 -10.48 16.43 -12.74
N LEU A 139 -9.43 15.66 -13.05
CA LEU A 139 -8.49 15.16 -12.06
C LEU A 139 -7.44 16.20 -11.65
N ARG A 140 -7.22 17.24 -12.46
CA ARG A 140 -6.29 18.33 -12.14
C ARG A 140 -6.73 19.14 -10.93
N ASP A 141 -8.02 19.13 -10.61
CA ASP A 141 -8.58 19.80 -9.42
C ASP A 141 -8.33 19.04 -8.12
N LEU A 142 -7.85 17.80 -8.22
CA LEU A 142 -7.47 17.02 -7.05
C LEU A 142 -6.15 17.54 -6.47
N PRO A 143 -5.96 17.46 -5.14
CA PRO A 143 -4.70 17.87 -4.52
C PRO A 143 -3.55 16.99 -5.00
N ARG A 144 -2.33 17.54 -4.97
CA ARG A 144 -1.11 16.77 -5.17
C ARG A 144 -1.05 15.68 -4.12
N ASN A 145 -0.80 14.44 -4.53
CA ASN A 145 -0.72 13.33 -3.59
C ASN A 145 0.71 13.16 -3.06
N THR A 146 1.04 13.92 -2.03
CA THR A 146 2.36 13.81 -1.37
C THR A 146 2.54 12.54 -0.54
N ASP A 147 1.48 11.75 -0.32
CA ASP A 147 1.62 10.47 0.37
C ASP A 147 2.45 9.48 -0.45
N VAL A 148 2.45 9.58 -1.80
CA VAL A 148 3.21 8.67 -2.69
C VAL A 148 4.72 8.79 -2.56
N VAL A 149 5.24 9.92 -2.09
CA VAL A 149 6.68 10.12 -1.83
C VAL A 149 7.05 9.90 -0.36
N ASN A 150 6.07 9.57 0.48
CA ASN A 150 6.28 9.30 1.91
C ASN A 150 6.44 7.80 2.15
N SER A 151 7.65 7.35 2.45
CA SER A 151 7.93 5.94 2.71
C SER A 151 7.07 5.33 3.84
N LYS A 152 6.59 6.15 4.78
CA LYS A 152 5.69 5.68 5.86
C LYS A 152 4.31 5.29 5.35
N ALA A 153 3.86 5.81 4.22
CA ALA A 153 2.57 5.47 3.62
C ALA A 153 2.51 3.99 3.16
N PHE A 154 3.66 3.39 2.88
CA PHE A 154 3.79 2.01 2.38
C PHE A 154 4.00 0.95 3.49
N LEU A 155 3.91 1.33 4.76
CA LEU A 155 4.21 0.42 5.88
C LEU A 155 3.10 -0.59 6.16
N LEU A 156 1.87 -0.35 5.73
CA LEU A 156 0.76 -1.24 6.01
C LEU A 156 0.72 -2.40 5.01
N PRO A 157 0.69 -3.66 5.48
CA PRO A 157 0.66 -4.83 4.61
C PRO A 157 -0.76 -5.20 4.17
N HIS A 158 -0.86 -5.93 3.06
CA HIS A 158 -2.08 -6.57 2.58
C HIS A 158 -2.27 -7.94 3.25
N ALA A 159 -2.45 -7.92 4.57
CA ALA A 159 -2.37 -9.12 5.41
C ALA A 159 -3.63 -10.00 5.37
N ARG A 160 -4.75 -9.51 4.84
CA ARG A 160 -6.06 -10.19 4.88
C ARG A 160 -6.98 -9.70 3.77
N ALA A 161 -8.13 -10.36 3.61
CA ALA A 161 -9.23 -9.84 2.80
C ALA A 161 -9.74 -8.50 3.34
N GLY A 162 -10.28 -7.67 2.45
CA GLY A 162 -10.88 -6.39 2.79
C GLY A 162 -9.89 -5.25 3.01
N VAL A 163 -8.60 -5.42 2.73
CA VAL A 163 -7.66 -4.29 2.71
C VAL A 163 -7.91 -3.44 1.46
N VAL A 164 -8.00 -2.12 1.66
CA VAL A 164 -8.24 -1.15 0.59
C VAL A 164 -6.98 -0.31 0.39
N SER A 165 -6.46 -0.28 -0.84
CA SER A 165 -5.25 0.47 -1.15
C SER A 165 -5.31 1.23 -2.47
N LEU A 166 -4.59 2.35 -2.54
CA LEU A 166 -4.31 3.07 -3.78
C LEU A 166 -3.43 2.16 -4.64
N CYS A 167 -3.89 1.90 -5.87
CA CYS A 167 -3.20 1.02 -6.79
C CYS A 167 -2.09 1.77 -7.51
N LEU A 168 -0.84 1.43 -7.21
CA LEU A 168 0.35 1.99 -7.86
C LEU A 168 1.12 0.92 -8.63
N SER A 169 1.20 -0.32 -8.13
CA SER A 169 2.03 -1.39 -8.71
C SER A 169 1.43 -2.07 -9.94
N GLU A 170 0.11 -1.98 -10.13
CA GLU A 170 -0.58 -2.64 -11.25
C GLU A 170 -0.76 -1.72 -12.48
N ASN A 171 -0.29 -0.48 -12.37
CA ASN A 171 -0.25 0.41 -13.51
C ASN A 171 0.94 0.05 -14.41
N ASP A 172 0.69 -0.08 -15.71
CA ASP A 172 1.73 -0.33 -16.72
C ASP A 172 2.64 0.90 -16.96
N ASP A 173 2.45 1.95 -16.15
CA ASP A 173 3.19 3.19 -16.24
C ASP A 173 4.59 3.05 -15.62
N ASP A 174 5.50 3.87 -16.12
CA ASP A 174 6.89 3.92 -15.64
C ASP A 174 6.94 4.19 -14.13
N ASP A 175 7.87 3.56 -13.43
CA ASP A 175 8.03 3.69 -11.96
C ASP A 175 8.13 5.14 -11.51
N ASP A 176 8.73 5.99 -12.33
CA ASP A 176 8.89 7.41 -12.03
C ASP A 176 7.54 8.17 -12.03
N ILE A 177 6.61 7.77 -12.91
CA ILE A 177 5.31 8.41 -13.02
C ILE A 177 4.39 8.07 -11.85
N ARG A 178 4.37 6.81 -11.42
CA ARG A 178 3.48 6.36 -10.34
C ARG A 178 3.82 6.96 -8.97
N LEU A 179 5.06 7.35 -8.75
CA LEU A 179 5.53 8.03 -7.54
C LEU A 179 5.55 9.56 -7.68
N ASP A 180 5.12 10.10 -8.81
CA ASP A 180 4.98 11.54 -9.00
C ASP A 180 3.74 12.05 -8.24
N PRO A 181 3.89 12.99 -7.28
CA PRO A 181 2.76 13.58 -6.57
C PRO A 181 1.77 14.33 -7.48
N ASP A 182 2.20 14.73 -8.67
CA ASP A 182 1.37 15.41 -9.67
C ASP A 182 0.60 14.43 -10.56
N TYR A 183 0.97 13.15 -10.57
CA TYR A 183 0.18 12.08 -11.17
C TYR A 183 -0.99 11.73 -10.23
N ARG A 184 -2.19 12.20 -10.58
CA ARG A 184 -3.39 12.04 -9.75
C ARG A 184 -4.00 10.66 -9.95
N ASN A 185 -3.31 9.64 -9.50
CA ASN A 185 -3.87 8.29 -9.50
C ASN A 185 -5.04 8.19 -8.51
N VAL A 186 -6.14 7.64 -8.98
CA VAL A 186 -7.36 7.42 -8.19
C VAL A 186 -7.83 5.97 -8.24
N GLU A 187 -7.11 5.10 -8.94
CA GLU A 187 -7.40 3.68 -8.96
C GLU A 187 -7.17 3.07 -7.59
N PHE A 188 -8.06 2.19 -7.19
CA PHE A 188 -7.94 1.48 -5.94
C PHE A 188 -8.13 -0.02 -6.14
N LEU A 189 -7.57 -0.77 -5.22
CA LEU A 189 -7.76 -2.21 -5.13
C LEU A 189 -8.37 -2.60 -3.77
N ILE A 190 -9.12 -3.70 -3.78
CA ILE A 190 -9.62 -4.33 -2.56
C ILE A 190 -9.22 -5.80 -2.59
N THR A 191 -8.56 -6.25 -1.53
CA THR A 191 -8.18 -7.66 -1.38
C THR A 191 -9.41 -8.51 -1.04
N THR A 192 -9.53 -9.67 -1.68
CA THR A 192 -10.67 -10.60 -1.53
C THR A 192 -10.24 -11.98 -1.07
N GLY A 193 -8.94 -12.27 -1.13
CA GLY A 193 -8.39 -13.57 -0.75
C GLY A 193 -8.37 -13.80 0.75
N PRO A 194 -8.43 -15.06 1.19
CA PRO A 194 -8.42 -15.42 2.62
C PRO A 194 -7.06 -15.20 3.29
N GLY A 195 -6.00 -15.07 2.52
CA GLY A 195 -4.63 -14.93 2.98
C GLY A 195 -3.98 -13.60 2.63
N PRO A 196 -2.73 -13.40 3.06
CA PRO A 196 -1.97 -12.21 2.74
C PRO A 196 -1.63 -12.15 1.24
N SER A 197 -1.48 -10.92 0.73
CA SER A 197 -1.07 -10.63 -0.65
C SER A 197 0.24 -9.85 -0.65
N PRO A 198 1.37 -10.47 -0.28
CA PRO A 198 2.64 -9.76 -0.06
C PRO A 198 3.21 -9.14 -1.35
N GLN A 199 2.80 -9.61 -2.52
CA GLN A 199 3.16 -9.01 -3.82
C GLN A 199 2.66 -7.58 -3.98
N LEU A 200 1.67 -7.16 -3.19
CA LEU A 200 1.13 -5.80 -3.19
C LEU A 200 1.84 -4.88 -2.18
N ASP A 201 2.59 -5.47 -1.24
CA ASP A 201 3.24 -4.73 -0.16
C ASP A 201 4.40 -3.87 -0.68
N GLY A 202 4.55 -2.68 -0.11
CA GLY A 202 5.58 -1.74 -0.51
C GLY A 202 5.38 -1.08 -1.88
N GLY A 203 4.50 -1.62 -2.74
CA GLY A 203 4.16 -1.06 -4.05
C GLY A 203 2.84 -0.29 -4.08
N ASN A 204 2.01 -0.42 -3.04
CA ASN A 204 0.69 0.20 -2.95
C ASN A 204 0.48 0.84 -1.58
N ILE A 205 -0.34 1.87 -1.51
CA ILE A 205 -0.63 2.60 -0.28
C ILE A 205 -1.93 2.11 0.32
N VAL A 206 -1.86 1.39 1.43
CA VAL A 206 -3.05 0.97 2.18
C VAL A 206 -3.65 2.18 2.90
N PHE A 207 -4.90 2.51 2.59
CA PHE A 207 -5.58 3.66 3.16
C PHE A 207 -6.90 3.32 3.87
N GLY A 208 -7.28 2.05 3.89
CA GLY A 208 -8.53 1.66 4.54
C GLY A 208 -8.75 0.15 4.64
N THR A 209 -9.92 -0.19 5.14
CA THR A 209 -10.38 -1.58 5.27
C THR A 209 -11.88 -1.66 5.06
N VAL A 210 -12.34 -2.80 4.55
CA VAL A 210 -13.77 -3.14 4.50
C VAL A 210 -14.28 -3.42 5.91
N LEU A 211 -15.43 -2.88 6.26
CA LEU A 211 -16.12 -3.06 7.54
C LEU A 211 -17.32 -4.00 7.40
N GLU A 212 -18.09 -3.86 6.32
CA GLU A 212 -19.29 -4.65 5.97
C GLU A 212 -19.36 -4.80 4.44
#